data_11a46ace68fe84f38e29236288f8b16e
#
_entry.id   11a46ace68fe84f38e29236288f8b16e
#
_cell.length_a   1.000
_cell.length_b   1.000
_cell.length_c   1.000
_cell.angle_alpha   90.00
_cell.angle_beta   90.00
_cell.angle_gamma   90.00
#
_symmetry.space_group_name_H-M   'P 1'
#
loop_
_entity.id
_entity.type
_entity.pdbx_description
1 polymer ?
#
loop_
_entity_poly.entity_id
_entity_poly.type
_entity_poly.pdbx_seq_one_letter_code
_entity_poly.pdbx_strand_id
1 'polypeptide(L)'
;VGITQPWNTTNLSTASATSSGGSDMYAIEAQGSYSWTGDFAGKVWVGAFGQEVQNLNSAALVAAGGGTKDEDANAFEAGISTTIMNIGLVGYAYSGEGVGTTGMLSDGFSNDGKSRDSDGGYVQATYVIPMGTKLGVSYGISKLDDNATDAGLNLVKQNERVTVGAYHPLTKHLNLVAEWSNVQSESNGPQSDLETNVVSVGAILFF
;
A
#
# COMPACT_ATOMS: atom_id res chain seq x y z
N VAL A 1 -17.07 5.09 -8.91
CA VAL A 1 -16.18 5.00 -10.09
C VAL A 1 -15.53 6.35 -10.25
N GLY A 2 -14.23 6.37 -10.41
CA GLY A 2 -13.41 7.53 -10.69
C GLY A 2 -12.66 7.38 -12.02
N ILE A 3 -12.47 8.49 -12.71
CA ILE A 3 -11.58 8.60 -13.86
C ILE A 3 -10.58 9.68 -13.48
N THR A 4 -9.29 9.33 -13.47
CA THR A 4 -8.23 10.21 -13.00
C THR A 4 -7.11 10.31 -14.02
N GLN A 5 -6.23 11.28 -13.83
CA GLN A 5 -4.98 11.31 -14.58
C GLN A 5 -4.11 10.13 -14.12
N PRO A 6 -3.50 9.37 -15.04
CA PRO A 6 -2.61 8.29 -14.70
C PRO A 6 -1.42 8.75 -13.85
N TRP A 7 -0.98 7.88 -12.98
CA TRP A 7 0.16 8.11 -12.12
C TRP A 7 1.44 7.71 -12.87
N ASN A 8 2.47 8.51 -12.71
CA ASN A 8 3.81 8.12 -13.13
C ASN A 8 4.40 7.14 -12.12
N THR A 9 5.18 6.18 -12.62
CA THR A 9 5.96 5.33 -11.72
C THR A 9 7.17 6.07 -11.19
N THR A 10 7.57 5.73 -9.97
CA THR A 10 8.84 6.14 -9.37
C THR A 10 9.67 4.90 -9.06
N ASN A 11 10.97 5.04 -8.92
CA ASN A 11 11.83 3.96 -8.46
C ASN A 11 12.47 4.32 -7.13
N LEU A 12 12.47 3.36 -6.22
CA LEU A 12 13.22 3.38 -4.97
C LEU A 12 14.54 2.64 -5.12
N SER A 13 14.70 1.91 -6.22
CA SER A 13 15.91 1.16 -6.55
C SER A 13 16.34 1.40 -7.99
N THR A 14 17.62 1.12 -8.30
CA THR A 14 18.15 1.15 -9.66
C THR A 14 17.71 -0.06 -10.51
N ALA A 15 16.98 -0.99 -9.91
CA ALA A 15 16.41 -2.18 -10.57
C ALA A 15 15.10 -1.88 -11.32
N SER A 16 14.60 -0.66 -11.27
CA SER A 16 13.26 -0.31 -11.75
C SER A 16 13.28 0.72 -12.86
N ALA A 17 12.35 0.58 -13.80
CA ALA A 17 12.10 1.59 -14.81
C ALA A 17 11.24 2.73 -14.23
N THR A 18 11.42 3.93 -14.75
CA THR A 18 10.58 5.09 -14.43
C THR A 18 9.84 5.56 -15.66
N SER A 19 8.66 6.10 -15.48
CA SER A 19 7.93 6.80 -16.53
C SER A 19 8.18 8.31 -16.47
N SER A 20 8.13 8.94 -17.61
CA SER A 20 8.20 10.40 -17.73
C SER A 20 7.20 10.88 -18.77
N GLY A 21 6.44 11.92 -18.46
CA GLY A 21 5.67 12.64 -19.46
C GLY A 21 4.19 12.37 -19.55
N GLY A 22 3.57 11.70 -18.60
CA GLY A 22 2.12 11.46 -18.59
C GLY A 22 1.68 10.39 -19.60
N SER A 23 0.41 10.02 -19.54
CA SER A 23 -0.23 9.06 -20.43
C SER A 23 -1.37 9.73 -21.20
N ASP A 24 -1.59 9.31 -22.44
CA ASP A 24 -2.74 9.72 -23.26
C ASP A 24 -4.04 9.02 -22.84
N MET A 25 -3.94 8.01 -21.98
CA MET A 25 -5.07 7.27 -21.43
C MET A 25 -5.43 7.78 -20.02
N TYR A 26 -6.60 7.43 -19.56
CA TYR A 26 -7.07 7.73 -18.21
C TYR A 26 -6.88 6.53 -17.30
N ALA A 27 -6.59 6.78 -16.01
CA ALA A 27 -6.72 5.76 -14.99
C ALA A 27 -8.21 5.61 -14.60
N ILE A 28 -8.61 4.37 -14.36
CA ILE A 28 -9.97 4.03 -13.93
C ILE A 28 -9.89 3.34 -12.58
N GLU A 29 -10.70 3.84 -11.66
CA GLU A 29 -10.87 3.25 -10.33
C GLU A 29 -12.36 2.98 -10.08
N ALA A 30 -12.67 1.84 -9.50
CA ALA A 30 -14.03 1.50 -9.11
C ALA A 30 -14.01 0.80 -7.74
N GLN A 31 -14.93 1.18 -6.86
CA GLN A 31 -15.17 0.50 -5.61
C GLN A 31 -16.66 0.31 -5.38
N GLY A 32 -17.05 -0.90 -5.00
CA GLY A 32 -18.37 -1.22 -4.49
C GLY A 32 -18.29 -1.56 -3.00
N SER A 33 -19.28 -1.15 -2.23
CA SER A 33 -19.35 -1.52 -0.82
C SER A 33 -20.79 -1.75 -0.35
N TYR A 34 -20.89 -2.64 0.65
CA TYR A 34 -22.16 -2.90 1.34
C TYR A 34 -21.95 -2.76 2.84
N SER A 35 -22.83 -2.02 3.51
CA SER A 35 -22.78 -1.81 4.96
C SER A 35 -24.06 -2.32 5.59
N TRP A 36 -23.95 -2.89 6.78
CA TRP A 36 -25.08 -3.34 7.60
C TRP A 36 -24.97 -2.79 9.01
N THR A 37 -26.10 -2.73 9.68
CA THR A 37 -26.25 -2.24 11.07
C THR A 37 -26.81 -3.35 11.95
N GLY A 38 -26.78 -3.16 13.25
CA GLY A 38 -27.24 -4.12 14.25
C GLY A 38 -26.16 -4.40 15.29
N ASP A 39 -26.33 -5.48 16.02
CA ASP A 39 -25.38 -5.90 17.07
C ASP A 39 -23.99 -6.23 16.50
N PHE A 40 -23.93 -6.58 15.23
CA PHE A 40 -22.74 -6.85 14.45
C PHE A 40 -22.70 -5.89 13.26
N ALA A 41 -22.57 -4.58 13.52
CA ALA A 41 -22.46 -3.61 12.45
C ALA A 41 -21.17 -3.80 11.65
N GLY A 42 -21.23 -3.61 10.34
CA GLY A 42 -20.03 -3.82 9.51
C GLY A 42 -20.16 -3.29 8.09
N LYS A 43 -19.08 -3.47 7.34
CA LYS A 43 -18.94 -3.10 5.94
C LYS A 43 -18.03 -4.09 5.24
N VAL A 44 -18.39 -4.49 4.03
CA VAL A 44 -17.50 -5.14 3.06
C VAL A 44 -17.31 -4.23 1.86
N TRP A 45 -16.16 -4.32 1.22
CA TRP A 45 -15.90 -3.61 -0.02
C TRP A 45 -15.01 -4.45 -0.95
N VAL A 46 -15.15 -4.17 -2.23
CA VAL A 46 -14.27 -4.65 -3.29
C VAL A 46 -13.95 -3.48 -4.19
N GLY A 47 -12.74 -3.42 -4.69
CA GLY A 47 -12.28 -2.37 -5.60
C GLY A 47 -11.40 -2.92 -6.70
N ALA A 48 -11.26 -2.13 -7.75
CA ALA A 48 -10.37 -2.38 -8.86
C ALA A 48 -9.78 -1.06 -9.36
N PHE A 49 -8.54 -1.12 -9.80
CA PHE A 49 -7.80 -0.04 -10.40
C PHE A 49 -7.15 -0.52 -11.70
N GLY A 50 -7.05 0.34 -12.69
CA GLY A 50 -6.34 0.07 -13.93
C GLY A 50 -5.90 1.35 -14.61
N GLN A 51 -4.65 1.33 -15.12
CA GLN A 51 -4.09 2.38 -15.97
C GLN A 51 -3.01 1.82 -16.88
N GLU A 52 -2.76 2.51 -17.98
CA GLU A 52 -1.54 2.34 -18.77
C GLU A 52 -0.45 3.27 -18.25
N VAL A 53 0.77 2.77 -18.10
CA VAL A 53 1.97 3.54 -17.78
C VAL A 53 2.80 3.66 -19.02
N GLN A 54 2.86 4.86 -19.60
CA GLN A 54 3.55 5.14 -20.83
C GLN A 54 4.97 5.66 -20.59
N ASN A 55 5.80 5.50 -21.63
CA ASN A 55 7.17 6.03 -21.65
C ASN A 55 8.06 5.50 -20.50
N LEU A 56 7.88 4.23 -20.14
CA LEU A 56 8.81 3.55 -19.22
C LEU A 56 10.22 3.56 -19.80
N ASN A 57 11.17 4.02 -19.01
CA ASN A 57 12.58 4.15 -19.40
C ASN A 57 13.50 3.62 -18.31
N SER A 58 14.59 2.99 -18.74
CA SER A 58 15.68 2.53 -17.88
C SER A 58 16.98 2.46 -18.66
N ALA A 59 18.10 2.38 -17.97
CA ALA A 59 19.40 2.17 -18.61
C ALA A 59 19.46 0.86 -19.43
N ALA A 60 18.76 -0.18 -18.99
CA ALA A 60 18.70 -1.46 -19.69
C ALA A 60 17.91 -1.36 -21.00
N LEU A 61 16.77 -0.67 -21.01
CA LEU A 61 15.98 -0.43 -22.22
C LEU A 61 16.78 0.40 -23.25
N VAL A 62 17.47 1.45 -22.80
CA VAL A 62 18.34 2.25 -23.67
C VAL A 62 19.49 1.41 -24.25
N ALA A 63 20.16 0.60 -23.43
CA ALA A 63 21.26 -0.27 -23.86
C ALA A 63 20.83 -1.35 -24.84
N ALA A 64 19.59 -1.83 -24.74
CA ALA A 64 19.01 -2.80 -25.68
C ALA A 64 18.63 -2.18 -27.05
N GLY A 65 18.87 -0.87 -27.26
CA GLY A 65 18.47 -0.16 -28.47
C GLY A 65 16.98 0.09 -28.59
N GLY A 66 16.22 -0.19 -27.52
CA GLY A 66 14.81 0.16 -27.37
C GLY A 66 14.66 1.62 -26.93
N GLY A 67 13.55 2.22 -27.31
CA GLY A 67 13.14 3.51 -26.77
C GLY A 67 12.44 3.33 -25.40
N THR A 68 11.36 4.06 -25.21
CA THR A 68 10.43 3.87 -24.12
C THR A 68 9.50 2.68 -24.38
N LYS A 69 8.93 2.12 -23.33
CA LYS A 69 7.96 1.04 -23.38
C LYS A 69 6.69 1.44 -22.62
N ASP A 70 5.56 0.95 -23.08
CA ASP A 70 4.28 1.13 -22.39
C ASP A 70 3.86 -0.20 -21.76
N GLU A 71 3.28 -0.16 -20.59
CA GLU A 71 2.86 -1.35 -19.83
C GLU A 71 1.67 -1.00 -18.92
N ASP A 72 0.84 -1.98 -18.65
CA ASP A 72 -0.33 -1.81 -17.80
C ASP A 72 0.01 -1.95 -16.30
N ALA A 73 -0.70 -1.18 -15.47
CA ALA A 73 -0.80 -1.36 -14.04
C ALA A 73 -2.25 -1.61 -13.65
N ASN A 74 -2.48 -2.67 -12.90
CA ASN A 74 -3.82 -3.01 -12.43
C ASN A 74 -3.78 -3.62 -11.03
N ALA A 75 -4.87 -3.47 -10.28
CA ALA A 75 -5.02 -4.11 -8.98
C ALA A 75 -6.48 -4.37 -8.64
N PHE A 76 -6.69 -5.38 -7.81
CA PHE A 76 -7.93 -5.68 -7.14
C PHE A 76 -7.74 -5.65 -5.64
N GLU A 77 -8.76 -5.17 -4.94
CA GLU A 77 -8.77 -5.12 -3.48
C GLU A 77 -10.07 -5.67 -2.91
N ALA A 78 -9.99 -6.19 -1.70
CA ALA A 78 -11.16 -6.56 -0.91
C ALA A 78 -10.92 -6.28 0.57
N GLY A 79 -11.98 -5.91 1.28
CA GLY A 79 -11.88 -5.70 2.71
C GLY A 79 -13.19 -5.89 3.43
N ILE A 80 -13.05 -6.08 4.73
CA ILE A 80 -14.13 -6.22 5.67
C ILE A 80 -13.83 -5.44 6.94
N SER A 81 -14.82 -4.78 7.50
CA SER A 81 -14.76 -4.22 8.85
C SER A 81 -16.01 -4.58 9.62
N THR A 82 -15.88 -4.83 10.92
CA THR A 82 -17.03 -5.08 11.81
C THR A 82 -16.78 -4.50 13.19
N THR A 83 -17.86 -4.14 13.86
CA THR A 83 -17.84 -3.71 15.24
C THR A 83 -18.81 -4.57 16.05
N ILE A 84 -18.29 -5.19 17.10
CA ILE A 84 -19.04 -6.04 18.03
C ILE A 84 -18.83 -5.46 19.42
N MET A 85 -19.88 -4.85 20.02
CA MET A 85 -19.77 -4.10 21.27
C MET A 85 -18.66 -3.04 21.20
N ASN A 86 -17.58 -3.23 21.96
CA ASN A 86 -16.43 -2.30 22.03
C ASN A 86 -15.22 -2.77 21.19
N ILE A 87 -15.37 -3.88 20.44
CA ILE A 87 -14.30 -4.44 19.61
C ILE A 87 -14.56 -4.07 18.15
N GLY A 88 -13.58 -3.45 17.51
CA GLY A 88 -13.56 -3.23 16.06
C GLY A 88 -12.52 -4.13 15.40
N LEU A 89 -12.89 -4.78 14.31
CA LEU A 89 -12.02 -5.63 13.51
C LEU A 89 -12.01 -5.15 12.07
N VAL A 90 -10.82 -5.16 11.43
CA VAL A 90 -10.65 -4.84 10.01
C VAL A 90 -9.73 -5.88 9.40
N GLY A 91 -10.08 -6.34 8.19
CA GLY A 91 -9.22 -7.12 7.32
C GLY A 91 -9.25 -6.55 5.92
N TYR A 92 -8.09 -6.46 5.26
CA TYR A 92 -7.93 -5.92 3.93
C TYR A 92 -6.85 -6.68 3.18
N ALA A 93 -7.06 -6.95 1.90
CA ALA A 93 -6.07 -7.54 1.03
C ALA A 93 -6.16 -6.94 -0.38
N TYR A 94 -5.03 -6.90 -1.08
CA TYR A 94 -4.95 -6.53 -2.50
C TYR A 94 -3.99 -7.46 -3.24
N SER A 95 -4.16 -7.53 -4.56
CA SER A 95 -3.24 -8.16 -5.49
C SER A 95 -3.28 -7.40 -6.80
N GLY A 96 -2.14 -7.24 -7.48
CA GLY A 96 -2.05 -6.52 -8.73
C GLY A 96 -0.70 -6.63 -9.39
N GLU A 97 -0.60 -6.06 -10.57
CA GLU A 97 0.61 -5.96 -11.39
C GLU A 97 0.96 -4.49 -11.61
N GLY A 98 2.23 -4.15 -11.56
CA GLY A 98 2.71 -2.79 -11.81
C GLY A 98 2.45 -1.79 -10.67
N VAL A 99 1.81 -2.19 -9.57
CA VAL A 99 1.43 -1.28 -8.47
C VAL A 99 2.51 -1.07 -7.41
N GLY A 100 3.53 -1.93 -7.38
CA GLY A 100 4.68 -1.78 -6.47
C GLY A 100 4.37 -2.07 -4.99
N THR A 101 5.34 -1.82 -4.11
CA THR A 101 5.25 -2.16 -2.68
C THR A 101 4.77 -1.03 -1.78
N THR A 102 4.92 0.22 -2.19
CA THR A 102 4.64 1.39 -1.33
C THR A 102 3.50 2.25 -1.86
N GLY A 103 2.82 1.78 -2.86
CA GLY A 103 1.83 2.55 -3.63
C GLY A 103 2.48 3.51 -4.62
N MET A 104 1.66 4.23 -5.37
CA MET A 104 2.10 5.16 -6.41
C MET A 104 3.01 4.51 -7.46
N LEU A 105 2.80 3.22 -7.74
CA LEU A 105 3.56 2.42 -8.72
C LEU A 105 5.08 2.37 -8.45
N SER A 106 5.50 2.58 -7.20
CA SER A 106 6.92 2.57 -6.84
C SER A 106 7.52 1.17 -7.00
N ASP A 107 8.58 1.07 -7.81
CA ASP A 107 9.23 -0.18 -8.20
C ASP A 107 8.29 -1.22 -8.86
N GLY A 108 7.13 -0.79 -9.36
CA GLY A 108 6.18 -1.69 -10.02
C GLY A 108 6.65 -2.24 -11.37
N PHE A 109 7.70 -1.65 -11.97
CA PHE A 109 8.20 -2.05 -13.29
C PHE A 109 9.70 -2.31 -13.25
N SER A 110 10.09 -3.46 -13.80
CA SER A 110 11.49 -3.87 -13.89
C SER A 110 12.28 -3.09 -14.96
N ASN A 111 13.60 -3.25 -14.95
CA ASN A 111 14.49 -2.57 -15.91
C ASN A 111 14.23 -2.92 -17.38
N ASP A 112 13.58 -4.04 -17.69
CA ASP A 112 13.14 -4.38 -19.04
C ASP A 112 11.74 -3.85 -19.37
N GLY A 113 11.16 -3.03 -18.48
CA GLY A 113 9.87 -2.38 -18.63
C GLY A 113 8.67 -3.30 -18.50
N LYS A 114 8.79 -4.44 -17.81
CA LYS A 114 7.65 -5.32 -17.49
C LYS A 114 7.12 -5.01 -16.12
N SER A 115 5.81 -5.18 -15.95
CA SER A 115 5.17 -5.13 -14.64
C SER A 115 5.69 -6.22 -13.70
N ARG A 116 5.70 -5.94 -12.41
CA ARG A 116 5.93 -6.90 -11.33
C ARG A 116 4.65 -7.15 -10.59
N ASP A 117 4.46 -8.40 -10.16
CA ASP A 117 3.36 -8.78 -9.31
C ASP A 117 3.57 -8.21 -7.90
N SER A 118 2.50 -7.75 -7.29
CA SER A 118 2.50 -7.32 -5.91
C SER A 118 1.21 -7.70 -5.19
N ASP A 119 1.36 -8.14 -3.97
CA ASP A 119 0.25 -8.46 -3.10
C ASP A 119 0.50 -7.93 -1.68
N GLY A 120 -0.56 -7.82 -0.93
CA GLY A 120 -0.45 -7.40 0.46
C GLY A 120 -1.79 -7.26 1.14
N GLY A 121 -1.72 -6.77 2.37
CA GLY A 121 -2.92 -6.56 3.15
C GLY A 121 -2.59 -6.20 4.59
N TYR A 122 -3.64 -6.00 5.37
CA TYR A 122 -3.50 -5.81 6.80
C TYR A 122 -4.69 -6.34 7.58
N VAL A 123 -4.43 -6.64 8.84
CA VAL A 123 -5.47 -6.91 9.84
C VAL A 123 -5.32 -5.94 11.00
N GLN A 124 -6.44 -5.54 11.59
CA GLN A 124 -6.45 -4.62 12.71
C GLN A 124 -7.53 -5.04 13.70
N ALA A 125 -7.21 -4.95 14.99
CA ALA A 125 -8.16 -5.08 16.08
C ALA A 125 -8.09 -3.83 16.97
N THR A 126 -9.24 -3.35 17.41
CA THR A 126 -9.36 -2.22 18.34
C THR A 126 -10.30 -2.57 19.47
N TYR A 127 -10.06 -1.98 20.63
CA TYR A 127 -10.93 -2.12 21.80
C TYR A 127 -11.11 -0.78 22.50
N VAL A 128 -12.36 -0.40 22.74
CA VAL A 128 -12.68 0.83 23.49
C VAL A 128 -12.91 0.48 24.95
N ILE A 129 -11.98 0.91 25.81
CA ILE A 129 -12.11 0.70 27.25
C ILE A 129 -13.15 1.67 27.88
N PRO A 130 -13.68 1.39 29.08
CA PRO A 130 -14.78 2.18 29.69
C PRO A 130 -14.52 3.68 29.82
N MET A 131 -13.26 4.10 29.95
CA MET A 131 -12.86 5.54 30.00
C MET A 131 -12.83 6.21 28.62
N GLY A 132 -13.24 5.52 27.55
CA GLY A 132 -13.31 6.06 26.20
C GLY A 132 -12.00 5.97 25.38
N THR A 133 -10.91 5.53 25.98
CA THR A 133 -9.67 5.31 25.22
C THR A 133 -9.82 4.11 24.31
N LYS A 134 -9.48 4.27 23.02
CA LYS A 134 -9.39 3.18 22.05
C LYS A 134 -7.95 2.66 22.02
N LEU A 135 -7.77 1.40 22.28
CA LEU A 135 -6.51 0.67 22.07
C LEU A 135 -6.59 -0.03 20.73
N GLY A 136 -5.48 -0.10 20.03
CA GLY A 136 -5.41 -0.74 18.71
C GLY A 136 -4.13 -1.53 18.52
N VAL A 137 -4.23 -2.61 17.75
CA VAL A 137 -3.11 -3.37 17.22
C VAL A 137 -3.38 -3.66 15.77
N SER A 138 -2.37 -3.50 14.92
CA SER A 138 -2.44 -3.87 13.50
C SER A 138 -1.17 -4.55 13.05
N TYR A 139 -1.32 -5.43 12.07
CA TYR A 139 -0.22 -6.02 11.30
C TYR A 139 -0.53 -5.85 9.83
N GLY A 140 0.43 -5.37 9.06
CA GLY A 140 0.33 -5.20 7.63
C GLY A 140 1.58 -5.72 6.92
N ILE A 141 1.39 -6.22 5.70
CA ILE A 141 2.43 -6.72 4.82
C ILE A 141 2.18 -6.26 3.39
N SER A 142 3.25 -5.93 2.68
CA SER A 142 3.23 -5.61 1.25
C SER A 142 4.43 -6.30 0.60
N LYS A 143 4.18 -7.04 -0.47
CA LYS A 143 5.18 -7.84 -1.17
C LYS A 143 5.30 -7.41 -2.62
N LEU A 144 6.47 -7.58 -3.17
CA LEU A 144 6.79 -7.37 -4.57
C LEU A 144 7.56 -8.58 -5.07
N ASP A 145 7.02 -9.25 -6.07
CA ASP A 145 7.71 -10.37 -6.70
C ASP A 145 8.73 -9.85 -7.71
N ASP A 146 9.92 -10.42 -7.67
CA ASP A 146 10.96 -10.18 -8.67
C ASP A 146 10.66 -10.95 -9.96
N ASN A 147 11.09 -10.42 -11.06
CA ASN A 147 11.07 -11.12 -12.34
C ASN A 147 12.49 -11.57 -12.75
N ALA A 148 12.58 -12.27 -13.88
CA ALA A 148 13.85 -12.88 -14.32
C ALA A 148 15.01 -11.89 -14.53
N THR A 149 14.72 -10.60 -14.72
CA THR A 149 15.73 -9.55 -14.92
C THR A 149 16.20 -8.91 -13.61
N ASP A 150 15.57 -9.25 -12.48
CA ASP A 150 15.86 -8.66 -11.17
C ASP A 150 16.92 -9.44 -10.37
N ALA A 151 17.35 -10.59 -10.87
CA ALA A 151 18.28 -11.46 -10.18
C ALA A 151 19.56 -10.73 -9.73
N GLY A 152 19.83 -10.71 -8.43
CA GLY A 152 21.00 -10.07 -7.83
C GLY A 152 20.90 -8.54 -7.71
N LEU A 153 19.80 -7.93 -8.05
CA LEU A 153 19.55 -6.50 -7.87
C LEU A 153 18.96 -6.21 -6.49
N ASN A 154 19.31 -5.05 -5.94
CA ASN A 154 18.72 -4.59 -4.67
C ASN A 154 17.30 -4.05 -4.95
N LEU A 155 16.31 -4.85 -4.61
CA LEU A 155 14.91 -4.54 -4.73
C LEU A 155 14.22 -4.88 -3.40
N VAL A 156 13.33 -4.04 -2.95
CA VAL A 156 12.51 -4.35 -1.78
C VAL A 156 11.55 -5.48 -2.14
N LYS A 157 11.72 -6.63 -1.48
CA LYS A 157 10.87 -7.80 -1.65
C LYS A 157 9.60 -7.72 -0.82
N GLN A 158 9.74 -7.24 0.41
CA GLN A 158 8.66 -7.24 1.38
C GLN A 158 8.83 -6.12 2.39
N ASN A 159 7.73 -5.47 2.75
CA ASN A 159 7.64 -4.58 3.88
C ASN A 159 6.60 -5.12 4.85
N GLU A 160 6.94 -5.20 6.14
CA GLU A 160 6.04 -5.56 7.22
C GLU A 160 5.97 -4.46 8.26
N ARG A 161 4.80 -4.32 8.87
CA ARG A 161 4.62 -3.37 9.97
C ARG A 161 3.67 -3.92 11.03
N VAL A 162 4.14 -3.91 12.27
CA VAL A 162 3.27 -4.04 13.45
C VAL A 162 3.10 -2.67 14.06
N THR A 163 1.87 -2.30 14.43
CA THR A 163 1.59 -1.06 15.16
C THR A 163 0.72 -1.36 16.37
N VAL A 164 1.06 -0.77 17.51
CA VAL A 164 0.24 -0.73 18.72
C VAL A 164 -0.02 0.72 19.07
N GLY A 165 -1.27 1.07 19.32
CA GLY A 165 -1.66 2.47 19.55
C GLY A 165 -2.70 2.65 20.63
N ALA A 166 -2.72 3.86 21.20
CA ALA A 166 -3.74 4.34 22.12
C ALA A 166 -4.24 5.71 21.67
N TYR A 167 -5.56 5.85 21.59
CA TYR A 167 -6.26 7.03 21.11
C TYR A 167 -7.25 7.49 22.18
N HIS A 168 -6.99 8.61 22.83
CA HIS A 168 -7.77 9.10 23.95
C HIS A 168 -8.52 10.39 23.61
N PRO A 169 -9.87 10.38 23.61
CA PRO A 169 -10.65 11.61 23.45
C PRO A 169 -10.54 12.47 24.71
N LEU A 170 -9.61 13.44 24.70
CA LEU A 170 -9.45 14.36 25.83
C LEU A 170 -10.63 15.32 25.96
N THR A 171 -11.17 15.77 24.81
CA THR A 171 -12.41 16.56 24.71
C THR A 171 -13.22 16.08 23.49
N LYS A 172 -14.41 16.69 23.28
CA LYS A 172 -15.22 16.43 22.06
C LYS A 172 -14.46 16.76 20.75
N HIS A 173 -13.47 17.62 20.85
CA HIS A 173 -12.76 18.16 19.69
C HIS A 173 -11.27 17.77 19.66
N LEU A 174 -10.73 17.16 20.71
CA LEU A 174 -9.31 16.88 20.81
C LEU A 174 -9.07 15.42 21.20
N ASN A 175 -8.42 14.66 20.31
CA ASN A 175 -7.92 13.33 20.59
C ASN A 175 -6.41 13.34 20.73
N LEU A 176 -5.91 12.72 21.80
CA LEU A 176 -4.49 12.41 21.97
C LEU A 176 -4.18 11.08 21.33
N VAL A 177 -3.03 10.96 20.71
CA VAL A 177 -2.57 9.75 20.02
C VAL A 177 -1.17 9.39 20.49
N ALA A 178 -0.97 8.11 20.80
CA ALA A 178 0.35 7.53 21.04
C ALA A 178 0.44 6.19 20.31
N GLU A 179 1.49 5.99 19.52
CA GLU A 179 1.72 4.77 18.74
C GLU A 179 3.17 4.33 18.86
N TRP A 180 3.36 3.03 18.88
CA TRP A 180 4.63 2.37 18.62
C TRP A 180 4.48 1.49 17.40
N SER A 181 5.47 1.53 16.51
CA SER A 181 5.51 0.68 15.32
C SER A 181 6.88 0.05 15.17
N ASN A 182 6.90 -1.24 14.81
CA ASN A 182 8.06 -1.93 14.27
C ASN A 182 7.84 -2.08 12.76
N VAL A 183 8.81 -1.65 11.97
CA VAL A 183 8.81 -1.73 10.50
C VAL A 183 10.00 -2.56 10.08
N GLN A 184 9.75 -3.59 9.27
CA GLN A 184 10.77 -4.44 8.68
C GLN A 184 10.69 -4.37 7.16
N SER A 185 11.84 -4.32 6.49
CA SER A 185 11.95 -4.31 5.04
C SER A 185 13.00 -5.32 4.62
N GLU A 186 12.58 -6.30 3.84
CA GLU A 186 13.44 -7.34 3.28
C GLU A 186 13.84 -6.98 1.84
N SER A 187 15.07 -7.32 1.46
CA SER A 187 15.60 -7.12 0.11
C SER A 187 15.81 -8.45 -0.62
N ASN A 188 15.60 -8.46 -1.94
CA ASN A 188 15.98 -9.58 -2.81
C ASN A 188 17.47 -9.66 -3.11
N GLY A 189 18.21 -8.56 -2.91
CA GLY A 189 19.63 -8.44 -3.25
C GLY A 189 20.56 -8.71 -2.08
N PRO A 190 21.84 -8.40 -2.26
CA PRO A 190 22.86 -8.54 -1.21
C PRO A 190 22.74 -7.50 -0.10
N GLN A 191 21.82 -6.56 -0.20
CA GLN A 191 21.58 -5.58 0.86
C GLN A 191 20.94 -6.25 2.07
N SER A 192 21.39 -5.85 3.26
CA SER A 192 20.83 -6.36 4.52
C SER A 192 19.41 -5.87 4.71
N ASP A 193 18.60 -6.71 5.33
CA ASP A 193 17.27 -6.34 5.79
C ASP A 193 17.34 -5.19 6.79
N LEU A 194 16.33 -4.34 6.75
CA LEU A 194 16.23 -3.16 7.62
C LEU A 194 15.10 -3.37 8.63
N GLU A 195 15.39 -3.00 9.88
CA GLU A 195 14.37 -2.96 10.93
C GLU A 195 14.43 -1.61 11.65
N THR A 196 13.26 -1.04 11.88
CA THR A 196 13.13 0.27 12.55
C THR A 196 11.98 0.25 13.53
N ASN A 197 12.23 0.79 14.73
CA ASN A 197 11.23 1.05 15.75
C ASN A 197 10.91 2.54 15.78
N VAL A 198 9.63 2.88 15.72
CA VAL A 198 9.14 4.26 15.69
C VAL A 198 8.16 4.48 16.83
N VAL A 199 8.35 5.53 17.60
CA VAL A 199 7.37 6.03 18.58
C VAL A 199 6.83 7.35 18.09
N SER A 200 5.51 7.46 18.02
CA SER A 200 4.80 8.67 17.59
C SER A 200 3.84 9.13 18.67
N VAL A 201 3.82 10.42 18.94
CA VAL A 201 2.83 11.05 19.80
C VAL A 201 2.24 12.26 19.07
N GLY A 202 0.96 12.47 19.25
CA GLY A 202 0.27 13.56 18.54
C GLY A 202 -1.09 13.90 19.12
N ALA A 203 -1.71 14.90 18.52
CA ALA A 203 -3.06 15.33 18.84
C ALA A 203 -3.82 15.61 17.54
N ILE A 204 -5.09 15.21 17.49
CA ILE A 204 -6.00 15.47 16.37
C ILE A 204 -7.10 16.39 16.85
N LEU A 205 -7.21 17.55 16.23
CA LEU A 205 -8.26 18.55 16.51
C LEU A 205 -9.36 18.43 15.45
N PHE A 206 -10.61 18.29 15.90
CA PHE A 206 -11.82 18.31 15.08
C PHE A 206 -12.56 19.63 15.29
N PHE A 207 -12.91 20.33 14.22
CA PHE A 207 -13.62 21.63 14.24
C PHE A 207 -14.80 21.65 13.28
#